data_58d3c2e0023ac72ea3060500ca952cc2
#
_entry.id   58d3c2e0023ac72ea3060500ca952cc2
#
_cell.length_a   1.000
_cell.length_b   1.000
_cell.length_c   1.000
_cell.angle_alpha   90.00
_cell.angle_beta   90.00
_cell.angle_gamma   90.00
#
_symmetry.space_group_name_H-M   'P 1'
#
loop_
_entity.id
_entity.type
_entity.pdbx_description
1 polymer ?
#
loop_
_entity_poly.entity_id
_entity_poly.type
_entity_poly.pdbx_seq_one_letter_code
_entity_poly.pdbx_strand_id
1 'polypeptide(L)'
;MSALDDARRLIPAAIDRFGARVHAVPADRWDSPTPCSQWSVRDLVAHLCFEHRWAPHILDGRAMDEVGDGYDGDLLEGDPVQGWDRAAEPSRAAWVATDTHASPVHVSFGWLPVEEYAVQMLVDLTVHEWDLARGAGLDERVDPECVQETLAYLRGDPVMLHGPGLFADAVEPRGCDPLDELLARTGRRVSP
;
A
#
# COMPACT_ATOMS: atom_id res chain seq x y z
N MET A 1 -17.55 2.82 -16.29
CA MET A 1 -16.62 2.99 -15.18
C MET A 1 -15.26 2.62 -15.72
N SER A 2 -14.28 3.48 -15.54
CA SER A 2 -12.88 3.20 -15.89
C SER A 2 -12.31 2.26 -14.81
N ALA A 3 -11.35 1.40 -15.16
CA ALA A 3 -10.62 0.56 -14.19
C ALA A 3 -10.05 1.37 -13.00
N LEU A 4 -9.75 2.64 -13.20
CA LEU A 4 -9.22 3.56 -12.20
C LEU A 4 -10.28 4.05 -11.19
N ASP A 5 -11.58 4.08 -11.54
CA ASP A 5 -12.66 4.41 -10.60
C ASP A 5 -12.86 3.31 -9.54
N ASP A 6 -12.52 2.06 -9.89
CA ASP A 6 -12.67 0.91 -9.00
C ASP A 6 -11.57 0.90 -7.92
N ALA A 7 -10.35 1.33 -8.22
CA ALA A 7 -9.25 1.38 -7.24
C ALA A 7 -9.61 2.25 -6.02
N ARG A 8 -10.10 3.48 -6.26
CA ARG A 8 -10.51 4.39 -5.19
C ARG A 8 -11.60 3.80 -4.29
N ARG A 9 -12.57 3.11 -4.88
CA ARG A 9 -13.67 2.45 -4.14
C ARG A 9 -13.16 1.34 -3.22
N LEU A 10 -12.07 0.66 -3.60
CA LEU A 10 -11.51 -0.46 -2.87
C LEU A 10 -10.62 -0.04 -1.69
N ILE A 11 -9.98 1.15 -1.77
CA ILE A 11 -9.01 1.61 -0.76
C ILE A 11 -9.56 1.60 0.67
N PRO A 12 -10.75 2.15 1.00
CA PRO A 12 -11.24 2.15 2.37
C PRO A 12 -11.33 0.75 2.98
N ALA A 13 -11.79 -0.24 2.20
CA ALA A 13 -11.87 -1.62 2.65
C ALA A 13 -10.49 -2.29 2.73
N ALA A 14 -9.55 -1.91 1.85
CA ALA A 14 -8.17 -2.39 1.90
C ALA A 14 -7.44 -1.86 3.16
N ILE A 15 -7.64 -0.58 3.52
CA ILE A 15 -7.14 0.00 4.78
C ILE A 15 -7.68 -0.79 5.99
N ASP A 16 -8.99 -1.07 6.01
CA ASP A 16 -9.62 -1.83 7.09
C ASP A 16 -9.03 -3.25 7.21
N ARG A 17 -8.78 -3.94 6.08
CA ARG A 17 -8.16 -5.28 6.07
C ARG A 17 -6.70 -5.25 6.52
N PHE A 18 -5.91 -4.30 6.02
CA PHE A 18 -4.53 -4.14 6.46
C PHE A 18 -4.47 -3.88 7.98
N GLY A 19 -5.33 -2.99 8.48
CA GLY A 19 -5.48 -2.72 9.91
C GLY A 19 -5.82 -3.96 10.73
N ALA A 20 -6.76 -4.79 10.26
CA ALA A 20 -7.08 -6.05 10.92
C ALA A 20 -5.86 -6.99 11.03
N ARG A 21 -4.96 -7.00 10.04
CA ARG A 21 -3.71 -7.77 10.11
C ARG A 21 -2.71 -7.13 11.06
N VAL A 22 -2.54 -5.81 11.07
CA VAL A 22 -1.69 -5.09 12.04
C VAL A 22 -2.09 -5.44 13.47
N HIS A 23 -3.40 -5.40 13.77
CA HIS A 23 -3.92 -5.78 15.08
C HIS A 23 -3.74 -7.27 15.43
N ALA A 24 -3.58 -8.14 14.44
CA ALA A 24 -3.37 -9.57 14.61
C ALA A 24 -1.90 -9.98 14.71
N VAL A 25 -0.93 -9.07 14.50
CA VAL A 25 0.49 -9.38 14.57
C VAL A 25 0.85 -9.86 15.98
N PRO A 26 1.41 -11.07 16.14
CA PRO A 26 1.89 -11.54 17.45
C PRO A 26 3.03 -10.66 17.97
N ALA A 27 3.07 -10.45 19.30
CA ALA A 27 4.01 -9.53 19.93
C ALA A 27 5.50 -9.84 19.64
N ASP A 28 5.82 -11.11 19.38
CA ASP A 28 7.16 -11.60 19.06
C ASP A 28 7.48 -11.58 17.56
N ARG A 29 6.56 -11.08 16.70
CA ARG A 29 6.74 -11.07 15.24
C ARG A 29 7.08 -9.71 14.64
N TRP A 30 7.06 -8.65 15.43
CA TRP A 30 7.32 -7.29 14.92
C TRP A 30 8.70 -7.12 14.27
N ASP A 31 9.70 -7.83 14.74
CA ASP A 31 11.07 -7.79 14.20
C ASP A 31 11.36 -8.95 13.22
N SER A 32 10.32 -9.73 12.84
CA SER A 32 10.45 -10.78 11.85
C SER A 32 10.68 -10.20 10.45
N PRO A 33 11.49 -10.87 9.60
CA PRO A 33 11.70 -10.44 8.22
C PRO A 33 10.42 -10.58 7.40
N THR A 34 10.26 -9.73 6.40
CA THR A 34 9.19 -9.81 5.40
C THR A 34 9.73 -10.18 4.02
N PRO A 35 8.86 -10.51 3.05
CA PRO A 35 9.27 -10.66 1.65
C PRO A 35 9.85 -9.39 1.02
N CYS A 36 9.55 -8.22 1.58
CA CYS A 36 10.24 -6.97 1.26
C CYS A 36 11.62 -6.99 1.94
N SER A 37 12.66 -7.42 1.23
CA SER A 37 13.92 -7.99 1.73
C SER A 37 14.76 -7.13 2.69
N GLN A 38 14.41 -5.85 2.86
CA GLN A 38 15.10 -4.93 3.77
C GLN A 38 14.24 -4.50 4.96
N TRP A 39 13.00 -4.99 5.05
CA TRP A 39 12.02 -4.57 6.04
C TRP A 39 11.60 -5.70 6.97
N SER A 40 11.65 -5.45 8.25
CA SER A 40 10.89 -6.19 9.25
C SER A 40 9.38 -5.91 9.13
N VAL A 41 8.57 -6.66 9.84
CA VAL A 41 7.13 -6.39 9.96
C VAL A 41 6.89 -4.96 10.46
N ARG A 42 7.69 -4.50 11.42
CA ARG A 42 7.64 -3.14 11.96
C ARG A 42 7.95 -2.09 10.89
N ASP A 43 9.01 -2.27 10.11
CA ASP A 43 9.41 -1.33 9.07
C ASP A 43 8.36 -1.23 7.97
N LEU A 44 7.74 -2.37 7.60
CA LEU A 44 6.66 -2.42 6.62
C LEU A 44 5.43 -1.64 7.11
N VAL A 45 5.03 -1.81 8.37
CA VAL A 45 3.92 -1.04 8.95
C VAL A 45 4.27 0.45 9.05
N ALA A 46 5.52 0.80 9.39
CA ALA A 46 5.97 2.19 9.41
C ALA A 46 5.90 2.85 8.03
N HIS A 47 6.28 2.12 6.96
CA HIS A 47 6.13 2.58 5.58
C HIS A 47 4.66 2.89 5.25
N LEU A 48 3.74 1.97 5.51
CA LEU A 48 2.32 2.19 5.26
C LEU A 48 1.74 3.34 6.13
N CYS A 49 2.23 3.51 7.36
CA CYS A 49 1.87 4.67 8.18
C CYS A 49 2.31 5.98 7.51
N PHE A 50 3.51 6.02 6.93
CA PHE A 50 4.00 7.19 6.20
C PHE A 50 3.09 7.53 5.02
N GLU A 51 2.82 6.58 4.13
CA GLU A 51 1.97 6.76 2.96
C GLU A 51 0.56 7.23 3.35
N HIS A 52 -0.03 6.62 4.38
CA HIS A 52 -1.38 6.95 4.82
C HIS A 52 -1.47 8.26 5.61
N ARG A 53 -0.39 8.75 6.21
CA ARG A 53 -0.35 10.11 6.79
C ARG A 53 -0.28 11.20 5.72
N TRP A 54 0.40 10.93 4.62
CA TRP A 54 0.46 11.85 3.49
C TRP A 54 -0.83 11.93 2.69
N ALA A 55 -1.55 10.82 2.55
CA ALA A 55 -2.73 10.73 1.69
C ALA A 55 -3.79 11.82 1.92
N PRO A 56 -4.20 12.21 3.14
CA PRO A 56 -5.15 13.29 3.35
C PRO A 56 -4.68 14.64 2.80
N HIS A 57 -3.40 14.96 2.94
CA HIS A 57 -2.82 16.22 2.45
C HIS A 57 -2.73 16.24 0.93
N ILE A 58 -2.31 15.14 0.33
CA ILE A 58 -2.23 14.98 -1.11
C ILE A 58 -3.63 15.10 -1.73
N LEU A 59 -4.64 14.45 -1.14
CA LEU A 59 -6.02 14.50 -1.61
C LEU A 59 -6.69 15.88 -1.39
N ASP A 60 -6.23 16.65 -0.40
CA ASP A 60 -6.63 18.05 -0.16
C ASP A 60 -5.90 19.04 -1.10
N GLY A 61 -5.03 18.54 -1.97
CA GLY A 61 -4.30 19.34 -2.96
C GLY A 61 -3.16 20.15 -2.38
N ARG A 62 -2.68 19.84 -1.19
CA ARG A 62 -1.54 20.52 -0.58
C ARG A 62 -0.24 20.14 -1.27
N ALA A 63 0.63 21.12 -1.45
CA ALA A 63 1.99 20.86 -1.89
C ALA A 63 2.82 20.18 -0.77
N MET A 64 3.77 19.33 -1.13
CA MET A 64 4.58 18.61 -0.14
C MET A 64 5.39 19.53 0.77
N ASP A 65 5.86 20.68 0.26
CA ASP A 65 6.58 21.68 1.02
C ASP A 65 5.72 22.44 2.05
N GLU A 66 4.39 22.45 1.88
CA GLU A 66 3.45 23.00 2.86
C GLU A 66 3.27 22.11 4.09
N VAL A 67 3.46 20.79 3.93
CA VAL A 67 3.40 19.82 5.03
C VAL A 67 4.76 19.73 5.73
N GLY A 68 5.84 19.95 4.97
CA GLY A 68 7.21 19.97 5.47
C GLY A 68 7.67 18.62 6.03
N ASP A 69 8.42 18.65 7.11
CA ASP A 69 9.02 17.52 7.81
C ASP A 69 8.13 16.88 8.89
N GLY A 70 6.82 17.20 8.88
CA GLY A 70 5.88 16.79 9.91
C GLY A 70 5.74 15.28 10.10
N TYR A 71 6.19 14.49 9.12
CA TYR A 71 6.15 13.03 9.15
C TYR A 71 7.55 12.39 9.09
N ASP A 72 8.59 13.14 9.36
CA ASP A 72 9.94 12.59 9.54
C ASP A 72 10.08 11.95 10.92
N GLY A 73 10.84 10.86 11.01
CA GLY A 73 11.13 10.19 12.27
C GLY A 73 10.29 8.94 12.55
N ASP A 74 10.15 8.58 13.84
CA ASP A 74 9.41 7.38 14.27
C ASP A 74 7.90 7.61 14.25
N LEU A 75 7.25 7.23 13.15
CA LEU A 75 5.80 7.35 12.98
C LEU A 75 4.99 6.38 13.86
N LEU A 76 5.63 5.33 14.35
CA LEU A 76 4.98 4.35 15.21
C LEU A 76 4.95 4.78 16.68
N GLU A 77 5.85 5.69 17.08
CA GLU A 77 5.94 6.19 18.47
C GLU A 77 6.06 5.04 19.50
N GLY A 78 6.76 3.97 19.11
CA GLY A 78 6.98 2.78 19.91
C GLY A 78 5.83 1.75 19.93
N ASP A 79 4.62 2.10 19.46
CA ASP A 79 3.47 1.19 19.33
C ASP A 79 2.98 1.12 17.88
N PRO A 80 3.32 0.06 17.13
CA PRO A 80 2.95 -0.07 15.73
C PRO A 80 1.44 -0.08 15.48
N VAL A 81 0.65 -0.66 16.38
CA VAL A 81 -0.81 -0.74 16.25
C VAL A 81 -1.41 0.65 16.37
N GLN A 82 -1.05 1.40 17.41
CA GLN A 82 -1.53 2.78 17.56
C GLN A 82 -0.99 3.70 16.45
N GLY A 83 0.26 3.48 16.00
CA GLY A 83 0.85 4.21 14.87
C GLY A 83 0.01 4.05 13.61
N TRP A 84 -0.37 2.81 13.28
CA TRP A 84 -1.25 2.50 12.16
C TRP A 84 -2.63 3.16 12.32
N ASP A 85 -3.30 2.99 13.46
CA ASP A 85 -4.64 3.53 13.69
C ASP A 85 -4.69 5.05 13.48
N ARG A 86 -3.67 5.78 13.97
CA ARG A 86 -3.53 7.24 13.76
C ARG A 86 -3.31 7.63 12.30
N ALA A 87 -2.71 6.78 11.49
CA ALA A 87 -2.50 7.01 10.06
C ALA A 87 -3.72 6.61 9.23
N ALA A 88 -4.32 5.47 9.55
CA ALA A 88 -5.39 4.84 8.78
C ALA A 88 -6.70 5.63 8.82
N GLU A 89 -7.11 6.10 10.00
CA GLU A 89 -8.41 6.77 10.17
C GLU A 89 -8.57 8.04 9.30
N PRO A 90 -7.63 9.02 9.34
CA PRO A 90 -7.72 10.20 8.49
C PRO A 90 -7.61 9.88 7.00
N SER A 91 -6.73 8.93 6.64
CA SER A 91 -6.56 8.48 5.25
C SER A 91 -7.84 7.87 4.71
N ARG A 92 -8.43 6.93 5.46
CA ARG A 92 -9.70 6.31 5.09
C ARG A 92 -10.81 7.33 4.89
N ALA A 93 -10.93 8.30 5.80
CA ALA A 93 -11.93 9.38 5.70
C ALA A 93 -11.70 10.24 4.45
N ALA A 94 -10.45 10.60 4.14
CA ALA A 94 -10.10 11.36 2.95
C ALA A 94 -10.46 10.61 1.66
N TRP A 95 -10.15 9.31 1.55
CA TRP A 95 -10.50 8.49 0.39
C TRP A 95 -12.01 8.34 0.19
N VAL A 96 -12.79 8.24 1.28
CA VAL A 96 -14.26 8.21 1.19
C VAL A 96 -14.82 9.54 0.70
N ALA A 97 -14.22 10.67 1.10
CA ALA A 97 -14.68 12.01 0.75
C ALA A 97 -14.21 12.48 -0.65
N THR A 98 -13.17 11.85 -1.22
CA THR A 98 -12.59 12.27 -2.50
C THR A 98 -13.56 12.06 -3.66
N ASP A 99 -13.76 13.10 -4.50
CA ASP A 99 -14.53 13.01 -5.73
C ASP A 99 -13.70 12.36 -6.85
N THR A 100 -14.36 11.61 -7.72
CA THR A 100 -13.78 11.02 -8.95
C THR A 100 -13.32 12.07 -9.98
N HIS A 101 -13.78 13.31 -9.85
CA HIS A 101 -13.39 14.42 -10.72
C HIS A 101 -12.48 15.42 -10.00
N ALA A 102 -11.82 15.01 -8.93
CA ALA A 102 -10.87 15.84 -8.20
C ALA A 102 -9.74 16.33 -9.12
N SER A 103 -9.17 17.48 -8.76
CA SER A 103 -7.98 18.01 -9.44
C SER A 103 -6.80 17.02 -9.33
N PRO A 104 -5.85 17.07 -10.30
CA PRO A 104 -4.62 16.28 -10.15
C PRO A 104 -3.95 16.54 -8.80
N VAL A 105 -3.34 15.51 -8.23
CA VAL A 105 -2.63 15.55 -6.96
C VAL A 105 -1.12 15.70 -7.17
N HIS A 106 -0.42 16.31 -6.21
CA HIS A 106 1.03 16.48 -6.25
C HIS A 106 1.70 15.47 -5.30
N VAL A 107 2.48 14.57 -5.88
CA VAL A 107 3.27 13.57 -5.15
C VAL A 107 4.78 13.85 -5.31
N SER A 108 5.65 13.09 -4.66
CA SER A 108 7.11 13.30 -4.63
C SER A 108 7.78 13.38 -6.01
N PHE A 109 7.19 12.78 -7.04
CA PHE A 109 7.73 12.78 -8.41
C PHE A 109 6.90 13.62 -9.41
N GLY A 110 5.93 14.42 -8.94
CA GLY A 110 5.19 15.37 -9.76
C GLY A 110 3.67 15.27 -9.64
N TRP A 111 2.97 15.81 -10.65
CA TRP A 111 1.51 15.83 -10.69
C TRP A 111 0.97 14.56 -11.32
N LEU A 112 -0.05 13.95 -10.67
CA LEU A 112 -0.77 12.77 -11.16
C LEU A 112 -2.27 13.02 -11.21
N PRO A 113 -3.02 12.35 -12.09
CA PRO A 113 -4.46 12.17 -11.89
C PRO A 113 -4.73 11.49 -10.54
N VAL A 114 -5.81 11.87 -9.86
CA VAL A 114 -6.17 11.27 -8.57
C VAL A 114 -6.42 9.76 -8.68
N GLU A 115 -6.92 9.31 -9.83
CA GLU A 115 -7.17 7.90 -10.13
C GLU A 115 -5.85 7.11 -10.22
N GLU A 116 -4.81 7.71 -10.79
CA GLU A 116 -3.47 7.10 -10.85
C GLU A 116 -2.88 6.98 -9.45
N TYR A 117 -3.01 8.01 -8.62
CA TYR A 117 -2.61 7.94 -7.22
C TYR A 117 -3.40 6.86 -6.46
N ALA A 118 -4.72 6.76 -6.70
CA ALA A 118 -5.56 5.75 -6.06
C ALA A 118 -5.10 4.32 -6.38
N VAL A 119 -4.81 4.02 -7.65
CA VAL A 119 -4.37 2.65 -8.01
C VAL A 119 -2.98 2.35 -7.46
N GLN A 120 -2.07 3.32 -7.39
CA GLN A 120 -0.75 3.14 -6.76
C GLN A 120 -0.89 2.82 -5.27
N MET A 121 -1.74 3.56 -4.53
CA MET A 121 -2.04 3.28 -3.12
C MET A 121 -2.70 1.91 -2.93
N LEU A 122 -3.56 1.49 -3.86
CA LEU A 122 -4.17 0.16 -3.80
C LEU A 122 -3.15 -0.95 -4.05
N VAL A 123 -2.20 -0.76 -4.99
CA VAL A 123 -1.08 -1.70 -5.22
C VAL A 123 -0.27 -1.86 -3.94
N ASP A 124 0.09 -0.75 -3.33
CA ASP A 124 0.90 -0.73 -2.11
C ASP A 124 0.21 -1.49 -0.97
N LEU A 125 -1.05 -1.16 -0.68
CA LEU A 125 -1.86 -1.87 0.31
C LEU A 125 -1.99 -3.37 -0.01
N THR A 126 -2.26 -3.73 -1.27
CA THR A 126 -2.54 -5.12 -1.66
C THR A 126 -1.30 -6.00 -1.56
N VAL A 127 -0.15 -5.52 -2.05
CA VAL A 127 1.12 -6.26 -2.00
C VAL A 127 1.61 -6.36 -0.56
N HIS A 128 1.57 -5.27 0.19
CA HIS A 128 2.04 -5.25 1.56
C HIS A 128 1.07 -5.92 2.56
N GLU A 129 -0.21 -6.04 2.24
CA GLU A 129 -1.13 -6.90 2.99
C GLU A 129 -0.64 -8.36 2.99
N TRP A 130 -0.16 -8.85 1.85
CA TRP A 130 0.42 -10.19 1.75
C TRP A 130 1.80 -10.28 2.43
N ASP A 131 2.68 -9.28 2.20
CA ASP A 131 4.00 -9.23 2.83
C ASP A 131 3.90 -9.26 4.37
N LEU A 132 2.98 -8.47 4.93
CA LEU A 132 2.70 -8.42 6.37
C LEU A 132 2.21 -9.78 6.89
N ALA A 133 1.23 -10.38 6.19
CA ALA A 133 0.68 -11.67 6.59
C ALA A 133 1.76 -12.74 6.63
N ARG A 134 2.63 -12.80 5.62
CA ARG A 134 3.73 -13.75 5.54
C ARG A 134 4.78 -13.52 6.62
N GLY A 135 5.22 -12.28 6.84
CA GLY A 135 6.20 -11.94 7.87
C GLY A 135 5.70 -12.23 9.28
N ALA A 136 4.44 -11.96 9.55
CA ALA A 136 3.81 -12.18 10.83
C ALA A 136 3.30 -13.62 11.05
N GLY A 137 3.28 -14.48 10.01
CA GLY A 137 2.75 -15.84 10.07
C GLY A 137 1.23 -15.90 10.14
N LEU A 138 0.55 -14.95 9.50
CA LEU A 138 -0.91 -14.86 9.41
C LEU A 138 -1.43 -15.53 8.12
N ASP A 139 -2.76 -15.52 7.94
CA ASP A 139 -3.40 -15.96 6.70
C ASP A 139 -3.02 -15.05 5.52
N GLU A 140 -2.42 -15.62 4.47
CA GLU A 140 -1.89 -14.91 3.30
C GLU A 140 -2.93 -14.59 2.22
N ARG A 141 -4.21 -14.92 2.43
CA ARG A 141 -5.27 -14.60 1.48
C ARG A 141 -5.46 -13.10 1.39
N VAL A 142 -5.48 -12.57 0.18
CA VAL A 142 -5.74 -11.17 -0.14
C VAL A 142 -7.06 -11.08 -0.87
N ASP A 143 -7.74 -9.94 -0.75
CA ASP A 143 -9.03 -9.73 -1.42
C ASP A 143 -8.89 -9.88 -2.94
N PRO A 144 -9.67 -10.77 -3.58
CA PRO A 144 -9.52 -11.06 -5.00
C PRO A 144 -9.89 -9.87 -5.91
N GLU A 145 -10.76 -8.95 -5.48
CA GLU A 145 -11.09 -7.76 -6.27
C GLU A 145 -9.92 -6.79 -6.27
N CYS A 146 -9.26 -6.58 -5.13
CA CYS A 146 -8.02 -5.80 -5.07
C CYS A 146 -6.89 -6.42 -5.91
N VAL A 147 -6.75 -7.75 -5.87
CA VAL A 147 -5.75 -8.45 -6.69
C VAL A 147 -6.02 -8.24 -8.18
N GLN A 148 -7.27 -8.35 -8.63
CA GLN A 148 -7.61 -8.16 -10.04
C GLN A 148 -7.35 -6.72 -10.51
N GLU A 149 -7.74 -5.73 -9.73
CA GLU A 149 -7.57 -4.32 -10.06
C GLU A 149 -6.10 -3.92 -10.13
N THR A 150 -5.33 -4.29 -9.12
CA THR A 150 -3.88 -4.01 -9.08
C THR A 150 -3.13 -4.77 -10.18
N LEU A 151 -3.48 -6.02 -10.45
CA LEU A 151 -2.86 -6.80 -11.52
C LEU A 151 -3.17 -6.22 -12.90
N ALA A 152 -4.41 -5.76 -13.13
CA ALA A 152 -4.79 -5.10 -14.38
C ALA A 152 -3.92 -3.86 -14.63
N TYR A 153 -3.70 -3.05 -13.60
CA TYR A 153 -2.81 -1.89 -13.66
C TYR A 153 -1.36 -2.28 -13.94
N LEU A 154 -0.80 -3.24 -13.20
CA LEU A 154 0.59 -3.66 -13.35
C LEU A 154 0.89 -4.36 -14.68
N ARG A 155 -0.10 -4.95 -15.34
CA ARG A 155 0.02 -5.50 -16.71
C ARG A 155 0.25 -4.42 -17.76
N GLY A 156 -0.15 -3.18 -17.49
CA GLY A 156 0.15 -2.00 -18.31
C GLY A 156 1.61 -1.54 -18.21
N ASP A 157 2.45 -2.20 -17.42
CA ASP A 157 3.87 -1.86 -17.21
C ASP A 157 4.08 -0.40 -16.74
N PRO A 158 3.41 0.03 -15.64
CA PRO A 158 3.46 1.41 -15.21
C PRO A 158 4.85 1.80 -14.69
N VAL A 159 5.13 3.11 -14.74
CA VAL A 159 6.43 3.68 -14.33
C VAL A 159 6.82 3.30 -12.90
N MET A 160 5.82 3.10 -11.99
CA MET A 160 6.11 2.70 -10.61
C MET A 160 6.84 1.35 -10.49
N LEU A 161 6.70 0.44 -11.46
CA LEU A 161 7.46 -0.82 -11.46
C LEU A 161 8.95 -0.63 -11.74
N HIS A 162 9.32 0.49 -12.32
CA HIS A 162 10.70 0.80 -12.77
C HIS A 162 11.38 1.86 -11.89
N GLY A 163 10.66 2.38 -10.89
CA GLY A 163 11.21 3.36 -9.95
C GLY A 163 12.29 2.73 -9.04
N PRO A 164 13.41 3.42 -8.79
CA PRO A 164 14.45 2.89 -7.93
C PRO A 164 13.93 2.63 -6.51
N GLY A 165 14.01 1.37 -6.08
CA GLY A 165 13.70 0.98 -4.70
C GLY A 165 12.22 0.77 -4.38
N LEU A 166 11.29 0.91 -5.34
CA LEU A 166 9.86 0.68 -5.08
C LEU A 166 9.52 -0.82 -5.05
N PHE A 167 9.98 -1.58 -6.06
CA PHE A 167 9.81 -3.03 -6.12
C PHE A 167 11.11 -3.71 -6.52
N ALA A 168 11.25 -4.99 -6.14
CA ALA A 168 12.32 -5.83 -6.66
C ALA A 168 12.01 -6.25 -8.10
N ASP A 169 13.05 -6.72 -8.82
CA ASP A 169 12.90 -7.21 -10.20
C ASP A 169 11.84 -8.31 -10.26
N ALA A 170 10.99 -8.26 -11.29
CA ALA A 170 9.98 -9.27 -11.53
C ALA A 170 10.58 -10.67 -11.63
N VAL A 171 9.84 -11.66 -11.11
CA VAL A 171 10.21 -13.06 -11.19
C VAL A 171 9.15 -13.85 -11.96
N GLU A 172 9.48 -15.09 -12.37
CA GLU A 172 8.50 -15.95 -13.03
C GLU A 172 7.42 -16.41 -12.03
N PRO A 173 6.11 -16.23 -12.35
CA PRO A 173 5.03 -16.78 -11.55
C PRO A 173 5.06 -18.32 -11.57
N ARG A 174 4.61 -18.95 -10.50
CA ARG A 174 4.60 -20.42 -10.37
C ARG A 174 3.36 -21.09 -10.96
N GLY A 175 2.30 -20.31 -11.13
CA GLY A 175 1.01 -20.83 -11.58
C GLY A 175 0.21 -19.81 -12.38
N CYS A 176 -1.09 -20.06 -12.48
CA CYS A 176 -2.05 -19.20 -13.17
C CYS A 176 -2.93 -18.41 -12.17
N ASP A 177 -2.61 -18.43 -10.87
CA ASP A 177 -3.33 -17.68 -9.87
C ASP A 177 -3.02 -16.18 -10.03
N PRO A 178 -4.04 -15.31 -10.10
CA PRO A 178 -3.83 -13.86 -10.21
C PRO A 178 -2.96 -13.28 -9.09
N LEU A 179 -3.06 -13.78 -7.86
CA LEU A 179 -2.22 -13.35 -6.76
C LEU A 179 -0.75 -13.73 -6.99
N ASP A 180 -0.48 -14.94 -7.47
CA ASP A 180 0.88 -15.38 -7.80
C ASP A 180 1.49 -14.50 -8.92
N GLU A 181 0.72 -14.16 -9.96
CA GLU A 181 1.16 -13.24 -11.00
C GLU A 181 1.44 -11.82 -10.45
N LEU A 182 0.55 -11.28 -9.62
CA LEU A 182 0.73 -9.97 -8.98
C LEU A 182 2.03 -9.93 -8.17
N LEU A 183 2.23 -10.92 -7.31
CA LEU A 183 3.39 -11.03 -6.45
C LEU A 183 4.68 -11.22 -7.26
N ALA A 184 4.64 -12.02 -8.30
CA ALA A 184 5.78 -12.23 -9.19
C ALA A 184 6.20 -10.94 -9.91
N ARG A 185 5.25 -10.12 -10.38
CA ARG A 185 5.53 -8.81 -11.00
C ARG A 185 6.19 -7.81 -10.06
N THR A 186 5.97 -7.94 -8.77
CA THR A 186 6.56 -7.10 -7.72
C THR A 186 7.76 -7.77 -7.03
N GLY A 187 8.32 -8.83 -7.63
CA GLY A 187 9.54 -9.52 -7.17
C GLY A 187 9.32 -10.51 -6.01
N ARG A 188 8.07 -10.78 -5.62
CA ARG A 188 7.75 -11.72 -4.55
C ARG A 188 7.62 -13.15 -5.09
N ARG A 189 7.99 -14.12 -4.23
CA ARG A 189 7.81 -15.55 -4.52
C ARG A 189 6.87 -16.17 -3.49
N VAL A 190 5.77 -16.73 -3.96
CA VAL A 190 4.96 -17.61 -3.13
C VAL A 190 5.79 -18.87 -2.85
N SER A 191 6.17 -19.09 -1.58
CA SER A 191 6.82 -20.36 -1.19
C SER A 191 5.79 -21.48 -1.12
N PRO A 192 6.19 -22.73 -1.41
CA PRO A 192 5.31 -23.88 -1.28
C PRO A 192 4.87 -24.12 0.15
#